data_b154d9d1ba39ed7b4026f821e1df2255
#
_entry.id   b154d9d1ba39ed7b4026f821e1df2255
#
_cell.length_a   1.000
_cell.length_b   1.000
_cell.length_c   1.000
_cell.angle_alpha   90.00
_cell.angle_beta   90.00
_cell.angle_gamma   90.00
#
_symmetry.space_group_name_H-M   'P 1'
#
loop_
_entity.id
_entity.type
_entity.pdbx_description
1 polymer ?
#
loop_
_entity_poly.entity_id
_entity_poly.type
_entity_poly.pdbx_seq_one_letter_code
_entity_poly.pdbx_strand_id
1 'polypeptide(L)'
;MNKGAIGSAAIAIMDNGKIVYSEGFGMADRELSIPVTKTTIFNIGSVSKVYAAAAIMLLVDEGKVDLDKPVTTYLPEFSMADKRFRDITVRMTLNHTSGIPGTTGANNFGYKFNQDVYQDTLANLAQSNLKHRPGEMAIYCNDGFTLAEMIVAKVSGQSFMEFLTTRIFTPLGLNNTGASVGQRLEKGVTPAMYFPPNAVVSEPLEVLSVLGAGGLSSSAEDLCRFVDLFSGENDPILTGKALAELTKEQPSEFHGKLRSPDVSLGLGWDVTDHEPYKSMGVKVLGKSGGTGTYTAQVFTAPEHRITVALLSTGKNGNAGVIADKVLAAYLADKGLMAKTAKALTVPVTAQPIPVELKVFEGYYSNGANITRLAVDLEQGTLTGYKVEGKTESPVLSAVYNSGYFHSGEKKLYFEAVGDKQYLIQHIAAFKADMIANEKIEPVSDPPQLAVNMDGQKWLRRNVQAFEGRMAAAGHVITSSIVKALPGYLDFGDITKIESPTFAAMPVKSFRDLSELRLIEKQGQMWAWTSGMIFMPADLAATLISGQTSHVITTTAYNEWLKVTENSALSFAKPAHGRVIVFAPDNAVLYDSAVDQGEVFAPAGSFVELAGHVGDSFQITATVIAE
;
A
#
# COMPACT_ATOMS: atom_id res chain seq x y z
N MET A 1 -1.97 5.52 -23.59
CA MET A 1 -0.72 4.74 -23.76
C MET A 1 0.47 5.61 -24.19
N ASN A 2 0.30 6.60 -25.06
CA ASN A 2 1.44 7.37 -25.63
C ASN A 2 2.21 8.32 -24.69
N LYS A 3 2.00 8.31 -23.37
CA LYS A 3 2.74 9.13 -22.39
C LYS A 3 3.46 8.30 -21.31
N GLY A 4 3.72 7.01 -21.55
CA GLY A 4 4.56 6.16 -20.69
C GLY A 4 3.94 5.72 -19.36
N ALA A 5 2.68 6.04 -19.08
CA ALA A 5 2.03 5.70 -17.81
C ALA A 5 1.39 4.29 -17.80
N ILE A 6 0.99 3.76 -18.97
CA ILE A 6 0.36 2.44 -19.13
C ILE A 6 1.12 1.67 -20.19
N GLY A 7 1.67 0.51 -19.83
CA GLY A 7 2.39 -0.36 -20.75
C GLY A 7 1.46 -1.26 -21.57
N SER A 8 0.51 -1.89 -20.89
CA SER A 8 -0.52 -2.75 -21.46
C SER A 8 -1.79 -2.67 -20.62
N ALA A 9 -2.95 -2.97 -21.21
CA ALA A 9 -4.22 -2.93 -20.48
C ALA A 9 -5.24 -3.93 -21.06
N ALA A 10 -6.18 -4.36 -20.22
CA ALA A 10 -7.39 -5.08 -20.62
C ALA A 10 -8.61 -4.41 -19.98
N ILE A 11 -9.69 -4.28 -20.73
CA ILE A 11 -10.97 -3.76 -20.25
C ILE A 11 -12.09 -4.74 -20.60
N ALA A 12 -13.07 -4.86 -19.71
CA ALA A 12 -14.31 -5.57 -19.98
C ALA A 12 -15.51 -4.77 -19.46
N ILE A 13 -16.64 -4.86 -20.18
CA ILE A 13 -17.94 -4.36 -19.77
C ILE A 13 -18.91 -5.54 -19.75
N MET A 14 -19.58 -5.72 -18.63
CA MET A 14 -20.66 -6.68 -18.46
C MET A 14 -21.99 -5.95 -18.33
N ASP A 15 -23.03 -6.46 -18.98
CA ASP A 15 -24.42 -5.98 -18.90
C ASP A 15 -25.37 -7.19 -18.80
N ASN A 16 -26.20 -7.23 -17.77
CA ASN A 16 -27.13 -8.33 -17.51
C ASN A 16 -26.45 -9.72 -17.52
N GLY A 17 -25.30 -9.86 -16.86
CA GLY A 17 -24.54 -11.10 -16.75
C GLY A 17 -23.82 -11.54 -18.04
N LYS A 18 -23.79 -10.69 -19.08
CA LYS A 18 -23.10 -10.98 -20.36
C LYS A 18 -21.98 -9.98 -20.61
N ILE A 19 -20.81 -10.47 -21.01
CA ILE A 19 -19.73 -9.62 -21.50
C ILE A 19 -20.19 -9.03 -22.84
N VAL A 20 -20.39 -7.71 -22.89
CA VAL A 20 -20.82 -6.96 -24.07
C VAL A 20 -19.67 -6.27 -24.78
N TYR A 21 -18.57 -6.06 -24.07
CA TYR A 21 -17.31 -5.53 -24.60
C TYR A 21 -16.13 -6.14 -23.86
N SER A 22 -15.09 -6.55 -24.58
CA SER A 22 -13.83 -7.01 -23.98
C SER A 22 -12.70 -6.82 -24.99
N GLU A 23 -11.67 -6.05 -24.58
CA GLU A 23 -10.54 -5.73 -25.44
C GLU A 23 -9.24 -5.60 -24.67
N GLY A 24 -8.14 -6.07 -25.29
CA GLY A 24 -6.77 -5.93 -24.84
C GLY A 24 -6.02 -4.85 -25.62
N PHE A 25 -5.16 -4.10 -24.95
CA PHE A 25 -4.37 -3.00 -25.52
C PHE A 25 -2.89 -3.18 -25.21
N GLY A 26 -2.06 -3.09 -26.24
CA GLY A 26 -0.62 -3.25 -26.14
C GLY A 26 -0.18 -4.72 -26.10
N MET A 27 1.03 -4.97 -25.62
CA MET A 27 1.64 -6.30 -25.57
C MET A 27 1.64 -6.83 -24.15
N ALA A 28 1.20 -8.08 -23.98
CA ALA A 28 1.37 -8.84 -22.74
C ALA A 28 2.86 -9.16 -22.53
N ASP A 29 3.55 -9.49 -23.61
CA ASP A 29 5.00 -9.68 -23.63
C ASP A 29 5.56 -9.04 -24.89
N ARG A 30 6.45 -8.04 -24.73
CA ARG A 30 7.10 -7.34 -25.85
C ARG A 30 8.22 -8.16 -26.47
N GLU A 31 8.94 -8.94 -25.67
CA GLU A 31 10.08 -9.74 -26.12
C GLU A 31 9.59 -10.87 -27.06
N LEU A 32 8.48 -11.49 -26.69
CA LEU A 32 7.84 -12.56 -27.47
C LEU A 32 6.79 -12.05 -28.44
N SER A 33 6.54 -10.74 -28.51
CA SER A 33 5.49 -10.12 -29.35
C SER A 33 4.09 -10.69 -29.11
N ILE A 34 3.76 -11.02 -27.85
CA ILE A 34 2.45 -11.56 -27.47
C ILE A 34 1.52 -10.39 -27.14
N PRO A 35 0.38 -10.21 -27.86
CA PRO A 35 -0.57 -9.16 -27.57
C PRO A 35 -1.38 -9.46 -26.30
N VAL A 36 -1.91 -8.40 -25.66
CA VAL A 36 -2.92 -8.55 -24.62
C VAL A 36 -4.21 -9.07 -25.23
N THR A 37 -4.80 -10.07 -24.59
CA THR A 37 -6.07 -10.67 -24.97
C THR A 37 -7.06 -10.60 -23.81
N LYS A 38 -8.30 -11.02 -24.04
CA LYS A 38 -9.35 -11.12 -23.02
C LYS A 38 -9.04 -12.11 -21.89
N THR A 39 -8.10 -13.03 -22.09
CA THR A 39 -7.66 -14.03 -21.11
C THR A 39 -6.31 -13.67 -20.47
N THR A 40 -5.67 -12.58 -20.89
CA THR A 40 -4.43 -12.11 -20.26
C THR A 40 -4.69 -11.76 -18.80
N ILE A 41 -3.83 -12.27 -17.90
CA ILE A 41 -3.96 -12.06 -16.48
C ILE A 41 -3.05 -10.91 -15.98
N PHE A 42 -3.54 -10.17 -15.02
CA PHE A 42 -2.85 -9.09 -14.33
C PHE A 42 -2.97 -9.29 -12.81
N ASN A 43 -1.98 -8.86 -12.02
CA ASN A 43 -2.21 -8.73 -10.59
C ASN A 43 -3.29 -7.66 -10.36
N ILE A 44 -4.30 -8.00 -9.54
CA ILE A 44 -5.42 -7.10 -9.26
C ILE A 44 -5.26 -6.32 -7.95
N GLY A 45 -4.12 -6.53 -7.26
CA GLY A 45 -3.82 -5.80 -6.03
C GLY A 45 -5.00 -5.85 -5.04
N SER A 46 -5.31 -4.73 -4.45
CA SER A 46 -6.33 -4.64 -3.40
C SER A 46 -7.77 -4.98 -3.82
N VAL A 47 -8.05 -5.24 -5.10
CA VAL A 47 -9.34 -5.84 -5.50
C VAL A 47 -9.49 -7.23 -4.87
N SER A 48 -8.39 -7.91 -4.54
CA SER A 48 -8.35 -9.17 -3.76
C SER A 48 -9.14 -9.11 -2.46
N LYS A 49 -9.25 -7.92 -1.85
CA LYS A 49 -9.99 -7.71 -0.59
C LYS A 49 -11.49 -8.04 -0.70
N VAL A 50 -12.07 -7.82 -1.87
CA VAL A 50 -13.48 -8.15 -2.10
C VAL A 50 -13.68 -9.67 -2.11
N TYR A 51 -12.71 -10.42 -2.64
CA TYR A 51 -12.72 -11.89 -2.57
C TYR A 51 -12.54 -12.39 -1.12
N ALA A 52 -11.64 -11.76 -0.36
CA ALA A 52 -11.46 -12.13 1.06
C ALA A 52 -12.71 -11.84 1.89
N ALA A 53 -13.38 -10.70 1.66
CA ALA A 53 -14.64 -10.38 2.32
C ALA A 53 -15.75 -11.35 1.92
N ALA A 54 -15.86 -11.71 0.64
CA ALA A 54 -16.82 -12.73 0.19
C ALA A 54 -16.54 -14.10 0.82
N ALA A 55 -15.27 -14.51 0.95
CA ALA A 55 -14.89 -15.76 1.62
C ALA A 55 -15.28 -15.78 3.10
N ILE A 56 -15.07 -14.68 3.83
CA ILE A 56 -15.54 -14.55 5.23
C ILE A 56 -17.07 -14.63 5.27
N MET A 57 -17.77 -13.97 4.36
CA MET A 57 -19.24 -13.98 4.37
C MET A 57 -19.85 -15.33 4.02
N LEU A 58 -19.17 -16.17 3.23
CA LEU A 58 -19.54 -17.58 3.06
C LEU A 58 -19.52 -18.35 4.39
N LEU A 59 -18.47 -18.13 5.19
CA LEU A 59 -18.36 -18.75 6.52
C LEU A 59 -19.37 -18.16 7.52
N VAL A 60 -19.77 -16.91 7.34
CA VAL A 60 -20.86 -16.27 8.12
C VAL A 60 -22.21 -16.89 7.77
N ASP A 61 -22.51 -17.08 6.49
CA ASP A 61 -23.75 -17.74 6.03
C ASP A 61 -23.83 -19.20 6.54
N GLU A 62 -22.69 -19.88 6.69
CA GLU A 62 -22.58 -21.22 7.29
C GLU A 62 -22.65 -21.21 8.82
N GLY A 63 -22.73 -20.05 9.48
CA GLY A 63 -22.73 -19.91 10.93
C GLY A 63 -21.39 -20.25 11.61
N LYS A 64 -20.30 -20.36 10.83
CA LYS A 64 -18.95 -20.69 11.32
C LYS A 64 -18.18 -19.48 11.79
N VAL A 65 -18.48 -18.30 11.24
CA VAL A 65 -17.89 -17.01 11.60
C VAL A 65 -19.00 -16.02 11.96
N ASP A 66 -18.75 -15.22 12.98
CA ASP A 66 -19.55 -14.07 13.37
C ASP A 66 -18.70 -12.81 13.19
N LEU A 67 -19.16 -11.87 12.37
CA LEU A 67 -18.43 -10.63 12.06
C LEU A 67 -18.10 -9.81 13.31
N ASP A 68 -18.95 -9.86 14.33
CA ASP A 68 -18.86 -9.02 15.52
C ASP A 68 -18.15 -9.72 16.71
N LYS A 69 -17.63 -10.94 16.48
CA LYS A 69 -16.75 -11.62 17.43
C LYS A 69 -15.29 -11.13 17.26
N PRO A 70 -14.51 -11.11 18.36
CA PRO A 70 -13.09 -10.81 18.30
C PRO A 70 -12.33 -11.76 17.37
N VAL A 71 -11.32 -11.21 16.65
CA VAL A 71 -10.40 -12.01 15.82
C VAL A 71 -9.78 -13.16 16.61
N THR A 72 -9.46 -12.94 17.89
CA THR A 72 -8.89 -13.97 18.80
C THR A 72 -9.81 -15.17 19.04
N THR A 73 -11.09 -15.06 18.72
CA THR A 73 -12.04 -16.21 18.75
C THR A 73 -11.64 -17.27 17.73
N TYR A 74 -11.13 -16.85 16.58
CA TYR A 74 -10.78 -17.71 15.44
C TYR A 74 -9.27 -17.91 15.31
N LEU A 75 -8.47 -16.90 15.73
CA LEU A 75 -7.01 -16.91 15.73
C LEU A 75 -6.49 -16.66 17.17
N PRO A 76 -6.50 -17.67 18.06
CA PRO A 76 -6.03 -17.49 19.44
C PRO A 76 -4.54 -17.15 19.54
N GLU A 77 -3.75 -17.42 18.51
CA GLU A 77 -2.34 -17.05 18.36
C GLU A 77 -2.13 -15.57 18.06
N PHE A 78 -3.15 -14.84 17.60
CA PHE A 78 -3.05 -13.40 17.31
C PHE A 78 -2.90 -12.60 18.61
N SER A 79 -1.88 -11.76 18.64
CA SER A 79 -1.62 -10.85 19.76
C SER A 79 -0.96 -9.55 19.28
N MET A 80 -1.04 -8.50 20.10
CA MET A 80 -0.32 -7.24 19.90
C MET A 80 0.25 -6.75 21.23
N ALA A 81 1.22 -5.84 21.18
CA ALA A 81 1.74 -5.16 22.37
C ALA A 81 0.64 -4.35 23.08
N ASP A 82 -0.23 -3.70 22.33
CA ASP A 82 -1.40 -2.98 22.83
C ASP A 82 -2.54 -3.94 23.19
N LYS A 83 -2.94 -3.97 24.46
CA LYS A 83 -3.97 -4.88 24.99
C LYS A 83 -5.37 -4.73 24.36
N ARG A 84 -5.65 -3.57 23.75
CA ARG A 84 -6.91 -3.29 23.06
C ARG A 84 -7.11 -4.14 21.80
N PHE A 85 -6.09 -4.87 21.33
CA PHE A 85 -6.22 -5.81 20.20
C PHE A 85 -7.34 -6.84 20.42
N ARG A 86 -7.68 -7.15 21.67
CA ARG A 86 -8.75 -8.10 22.01
C ARG A 86 -10.13 -7.63 21.60
N ASP A 87 -10.29 -6.33 21.37
CA ASP A 87 -11.55 -5.71 20.94
C ASP A 87 -11.68 -5.65 19.41
N ILE A 88 -10.64 -6.05 18.66
CA ILE A 88 -10.70 -6.10 17.20
C ILE A 88 -11.61 -7.24 16.78
N THR A 89 -12.74 -6.90 16.13
CA THR A 89 -13.67 -7.88 15.55
C THR A 89 -13.29 -8.24 14.11
N VAL A 90 -13.84 -9.35 13.60
CA VAL A 90 -13.68 -9.74 12.19
C VAL A 90 -14.18 -8.62 11.26
N ARG A 91 -15.31 -7.98 11.57
CA ARG A 91 -15.84 -6.81 10.84
C ARG A 91 -14.80 -5.71 10.71
N MET A 92 -14.10 -5.39 11.78
CA MET A 92 -13.11 -4.30 11.83
C MET A 92 -11.89 -4.57 10.96
N THR A 93 -11.56 -5.84 10.68
CA THR A 93 -10.50 -6.18 9.73
C THR A 93 -10.92 -5.91 8.28
N LEU A 94 -12.20 -6.06 7.95
CA LEU A 94 -12.74 -5.94 6.59
C LEU A 94 -13.17 -4.52 6.21
N ASN A 95 -13.49 -3.68 7.19
CA ASN A 95 -13.91 -2.28 6.98
C ASN A 95 -12.85 -1.26 7.39
N HIS A 96 -11.60 -1.71 7.63
CA HIS A 96 -10.46 -0.87 7.96
C HIS A 96 -10.54 -0.11 9.30
N THR A 97 -11.40 -0.54 10.25
CA THR A 97 -11.56 0.14 11.55
C THR A 97 -10.80 -0.56 12.69
N SER A 98 -9.93 -1.50 12.40
CA SER A 98 -9.20 -2.30 13.42
C SER A 98 -8.22 -1.50 14.28
N GLY A 99 -7.67 -0.40 13.77
CA GLY A 99 -6.59 0.35 14.43
C GLY A 99 -5.19 -0.26 14.25
N ILE A 100 -5.05 -1.38 13.55
CA ILE A 100 -3.75 -1.97 13.22
C ILE A 100 -2.92 -0.99 12.39
N PRO A 101 -1.59 -0.85 12.62
CA PRO A 101 -0.75 0.17 11.98
C PRO A 101 -0.82 0.20 10.46
N GLY A 102 -0.75 -0.96 9.79
CA GLY A 102 -0.76 -0.94 8.33
C GLY A 102 -0.49 -2.28 7.66
N THR A 103 0.70 -2.41 7.09
CA THR A 103 1.11 -3.54 6.26
C THR A 103 2.41 -4.13 6.76
N THR A 104 2.41 -5.42 7.10
CA THR A 104 3.65 -6.18 7.27
C THR A 104 4.27 -6.42 5.89
N GLY A 105 5.14 -5.49 5.47
CA GLY A 105 5.69 -5.47 4.11
C GLY A 105 6.94 -6.34 3.91
N ALA A 106 7.68 -6.63 4.98
CA ALA A 106 8.93 -7.35 4.95
C ALA A 106 8.79 -8.72 4.25
N ASN A 107 9.49 -8.92 3.12
CA ASN A 107 9.51 -10.15 2.33
C ASN A 107 8.15 -10.62 1.75
N ASN A 108 7.08 -9.83 1.85
CA ASN A 108 5.75 -10.20 1.38
C ASN A 108 5.39 -9.68 -0.02
N PHE A 109 6.25 -8.82 -0.58
CA PHE A 109 6.16 -8.27 -1.92
C PHE A 109 7.46 -8.56 -2.66
N GLY A 110 7.42 -9.43 -3.67
CA GLY A 110 8.66 -9.85 -4.32
C GLY A 110 8.46 -10.67 -5.59
N TYR A 111 9.35 -11.61 -5.83
CA TYR A 111 9.38 -12.46 -7.02
C TYR A 111 9.11 -13.94 -6.72
N LYS A 112 8.93 -14.29 -5.44
CA LYS A 112 8.52 -15.62 -4.99
C LYS A 112 7.56 -15.47 -3.81
N PHE A 113 6.76 -16.50 -3.59
CA PHE A 113 5.85 -16.57 -2.45
C PHE A 113 6.61 -16.79 -1.14
N ASN A 114 6.37 -15.94 -0.16
CA ASN A 114 6.88 -16.11 1.20
C ASN A 114 6.02 -17.15 1.93
N GLN A 115 6.60 -18.32 2.20
CA GLN A 115 5.90 -19.40 2.90
C GLN A 115 5.59 -19.05 4.37
N ASP A 116 6.35 -18.13 4.95
CA ASP A 116 6.27 -17.73 6.36
C ASP A 116 5.38 -16.48 6.56
N VAL A 117 4.65 -16.03 5.52
CA VAL A 117 3.86 -14.79 5.53
C VAL A 117 2.95 -14.64 6.75
N TYR A 118 2.31 -15.71 7.21
CA TYR A 118 1.43 -15.67 8.38
C TYR A 118 2.23 -15.52 9.67
N GLN A 119 3.33 -16.26 9.80
CA GLN A 119 4.21 -16.19 10.96
C GLN A 119 4.88 -14.82 11.06
N ASP A 120 5.39 -14.29 9.94
CA ASP A 120 5.98 -12.97 9.87
C ASP A 120 4.97 -11.87 10.25
N THR A 121 3.73 -11.95 9.74
CA THR A 121 2.66 -11.02 10.08
C THR A 121 2.32 -11.07 11.57
N LEU A 122 2.11 -12.26 12.14
CA LEU A 122 1.82 -12.40 13.56
C LEU A 122 2.98 -11.95 14.45
N ALA A 123 4.22 -12.25 14.08
CA ALA A 123 5.41 -11.83 14.81
C ALA A 123 5.59 -10.30 14.81
N ASN A 124 5.30 -9.64 13.68
CA ASN A 124 5.30 -8.19 13.58
C ASN A 124 4.19 -7.58 14.45
N LEU A 125 2.96 -8.07 14.32
CA LEU A 125 1.81 -7.56 15.06
C LEU A 125 1.98 -7.73 16.57
N ALA A 126 2.58 -8.85 17.02
CA ALA A 126 2.84 -9.10 18.45
C ALA A 126 3.70 -8.01 19.11
N GLN A 127 4.53 -7.33 18.33
CA GLN A 127 5.39 -6.24 18.81
C GLN A 127 4.80 -4.84 18.56
N SER A 128 3.75 -4.72 17.75
CA SER A 128 3.16 -3.45 17.33
C SER A 128 2.10 -2.95 18.32
N ASN A 129 1.98 -1.62 18.45
CA ASN A 129 0.84 -0.99 19.11
C ASN A 129 -0.25 -0.64 18.10
N LEU A 130 -1.47 -0.40 18.58
CA LEU A 130 -2.55 0.14 17.75
C LEU A 130 -2.35 1.65 17.55
N LYS A 131 -2.59 2.11 16.31
CA LYS A 131 -2.55 3.55 15.99
C LYS A 131 -3.75 4.32 16.55
N HIS A 132 -4.91 3.67 16.65
CA HIS A 132 -6.12 4.21 17.26
C HIS A 132 -6.94 3.08 17.91
N ARG A 133 -7.96 3.42 18.68
CA ARG A 133 -8.88 2.45 19.28
C ARG A 133 -9.66 1.70 18.18
N PRO A 134 -9.87 0.38 18.32
CA PRO A 134 -10.75 -0.36 17.43
C PRO A 134 -12.13 0.30 17.27
N GLY A 135 -12.61 0.46 16.04
CA GLY A 135 -13.86 1.13 15.69
C GLY A 135 -13.79 2.66 15.61
N GLU A 136 -12.70 3.30 16.05
CA GLU A 136 -12.60 4.77 16.09
C GLU A 136 -12.54 5.41 14.70
N MET A 137 -11.65 4.93 13.86
CA MET A 137 -11.38 5.47 12.52
C MET A 137 -11.34 4.37 11.47
N ALA A 138 -11.76 4.68 10.25
CA ALA A 138 -11.58 3.81 9.11
C ALA A 138 -10.31 4.21 8.36
N ILE A 139 -9.19 3.58 8.71
CA ILE A 139 -7.87 3.84 8.12
C ILE A 139 -7.36 2.57 7.45
N TYR A 140 -7.09 2.67 6.16
CA TYR A 140 -6.71 1.54 5.31
C TYR A 140 -5.62 0.67 5.94
N CYS A 141 -5.85 -0.66 5.99
CA CYS A 141 -4.97 -1.62 6.62
C CYS A 141 -4.95 -2.94 5.83
N ASN A 142 -3.78 -3.37 5.37
CA ASN A 142 -3.62 -4.64 4.67
C ASN A 142 -3.58 -5.83 5.64
N ASP A 143 -2.93 -5.69 6.80
CA ASP A 143 -2.79 -6.77 7.77
C ASP A 143 -4.15 -7.25 8.32
N GLY A 144 -5.16 -6.37 8.35
CA GLY A 144 -6.54 -6.78 8.63
C GLY A 144 -7.06 -7.84 7.66
N PHE A 145 -6.74 -7.71 6.37
CA PHE A 145 -7.13 -8.68 5.35
C PHE A 145 -6.25 -9.93 5.33
N THR A 146 -4.99 -9.83 5.77
CA THR A 146 -4.14 -11.00 6.02
C THR A 146 -4.71 -11.81 7.20
N LEU A 147 -5.17 -11.16 8.27
CA LEU A 147 -5.88 -11.83 9.36
C LEU A 147 -7.19 -12.48 8.90
N ALA A 148 -7.97 -11.82 8.03
CA ALA A 148 -9.19 -12.39 7.45
C ALA A 148 -8.87 -13.63 6.59
N GLU A 149 -7.82 -13.60 5.78
CA GLU A 149 -7.30 -14.74 5.02
C GLU A 149 -6.95 -15.92 5.96
N MET A 150 -6.23 -15.65 7.07
CA MET A 150 -5.89 -16.64 8.08
C MET A 150 -7.15 -17.22 8.75
N ILE A 151 -8.17 -16.40 9.05
CA ILE A 151 -9.46 -16.88 9.59
C ILE A 151 -10.12 -17.84 8.61
N VAL A 152 -10.16 -17.51 7.32
CA VAL A 152 -10.72 -18.41 6.30
C VAL A 152 -9.99 -19.75 6.30
N ALA A 153 -8.66 -19.73 6.29
CA ALA A 153 -7.86 -20.96 6.30
C ALA A 153 -8.09 -21.79 7.57
N LYS A 154 -8.08 -21.15 8.74
CA LYS A 154 -8.24 -21.82 10.04
C LYS A 154 -9.62 -22.43 10.22
N VAL A 155 -10.68 -21.71 9.87
CA VAL A 155 -12.08 -22.13 10.09
C VAL A 155 -12.54 -23.14 9.05
N SER A 156 -12.08 -23.03 7.81
CA SER A 156 -12.45 -23.97 6.74
C SER A 156 -11.61 -25.25 6.76
N GLY A 157 -10.39 -25.22 7.31
CA GLY A 157 -9.41 -26.31 7.22
C GLY A 157 -8.77 -26.46 5.83
N GLN A 158 -8.95 -25.47 4.93
CA GLN A 158 -8.38 -25.42 3.60
C GLN A 158 -7.40 -24.22 3.52
N SER A 159 -6.41 -24.27 2.65
CA SER A 159 -5.68 -23.05 2.32
C SER A 159 -6.63 -22.00 1.74
N PHE A 160 -6.28 -20.72 1.86
CA PHE A 160 -7.12 -19.64 1.33
C PHE A 160 -7.39 -19.79 -0.18
N MET A 161 -6.36 -20.19 -0.95
CA MET A 161 -6.51 -20.42 -2.39
C MET A 161 -7.41 -21.60 -2.72
N GLU A 162 -7.31 -22.72 -1.98
CA GLU A 162 -8.21 -23.87 -2.15
C GLU A 162 -9.66 -23.48 -1.84
N PHE A 163 -9.87 -22.73 -0.76
CA PHE A 163 -11.20 -22.23 -0.40
C PHE A 163 -11.79 -21.34 -1.51
N LEU A 164 -11.04 -20.34 -1.99
CA LEU A 164 -11.50 -19.48 -3.08
C LEU A 164 -11.78 -20.29 -4.35
N THR A 165 -10.90 -21.23 -4.69
CA THR A 165 -11.06 -22.06 -5.91
C THR A 165 -12.32 -22.90 -5.83
N THR A 166 -12.55 -23.59 -4.73
CA THR A 166 -13.68 -24.51 -4.59
C THR A 166 -15.01 -23.79 -4.37
N ARG A 167 -14.99 -22.65 -3.69
CA ARG A 167 -16.22 -21.97 -3.24
C ARG A 167 -16.62 -20.77 -4.09
N ILE A 168 -15.68 -20.19 -4.84
CA ILE A 168 -15.92 -18.98 -5.63
C ILE A 168 -15.50 -19.19 -7.10
N PHE A 169 -14.22 -19.54 -7.37
CA PHE A 169 -13.72 -19.52 -8.74
C PHE A 169 -14.39 -20.58 -9.61
N THR A 170 -14.43 -21.83 -9.17
CA THR A 170 -15.05 -22.93 -9.93
C THR A 170 -16.55 -22.73 -10.14
N PRO A 171 -17.35 -22.40 -9.09
CA PRO A 171 -18.79 -22.14 -9.27
C PRO A 171 -19.11 -21.00 -10.24
N LEU A 172 -18.29 -19.92 -10.26
CA LEU A 172 -18.47 -18.78 -11.16
C LEU A 172 -17.74 -18.92 -12.51
N GLY A 173 -17.01 -20.02 -12.74
CA GLY A 173 -16.25 -20.24 -13.98
C GLY A 173 -15.11 -19.24 -14.18
N LEU A 174 -14.44 -18.78 -13.10
CA LEU A 174 -13.34 -17.82 -13.13
C LEU A 174 -12.03 -18.55 -13.47
N ASN A 175 -11.85 -18.94 -14.71
CA ASN A 175 -10.73 -19.78 -15.13
C ASN A 175 -9.39 -19.03 -15.23
N ASN A 176 -9.43 -17.70 -15.30
CA ASN A 176 -8.25 -16.83 -15.38
C ASN A 176 -7.97 -16.09 -14.06
N THR A 177 -8.63 -16.46 -12.96
CA THR A 177 -8.42 -15.89 -11.64
C THR A 177 -7.65 -16.87 -10.74
N GLY A 178 -6.71 -16.36 -9.95
CA GLY A 178 -5.89 -17.18 -9.05
C GLY A 178 -4.88 -16.37 -8.27
N ALA A 179 -3.80 -17.01 -7.82
CA ALA A 179 -2.69 -16.35 -7.13
C ALA A 179 -1.97 -15.34 -8.04
N SER A 180 -0.98 -14.63 -7.49
CA SER A 180 -0.19 -13.63 -8.22
C SER A 180 0.38 -14.17 -9.54
N VAL A 181 0.51 -13.29 -10.53
CA VAL A 181 1.00 -13.65 -11.88
C VAL A 181 2.32 -14.44 -11.84
N GLY A 182 3.24 -14.11 -10.96
CA GLY A 182 4.52 -14.83 -10.83
C GLY A 182 4.40 -16.25 -10.25
N GLN A 183 3.24 -16.64 -9.71
CA GLN A 183 2.93 -18.01 -9.27
C GLN A 183 2.16 -18.82 -10.31
N ARG A 184 1.73 -18.18 -11.40
CA ARG A 184 0.85 -18.77 -12.43
C ARG A 184 1.57 -18.85 -13.77
N LEU A 185 2.57 -19.71 -13.84
CA LEU A 185 3.39 -19.95 -15.03
C LEU A 185 3.00 -21.26 -15.75
N GLU A 186 1.82 -21.79 -15.46
CA GLU A 186 1.29 -23.00 -16.08
C GLU A 186 0.94 -22.78 -17.57
N LYS A 187 0.98 -23.86 -18.33
CA LYS A 187 0.67 -23.83 -19.76
C LYS A 187 -0.74 -23.28 -20.03
N GLY A 188 -0.83 -22.31 -20.92
CA GLY A 188 -2.09 -21.68 -21.34
C GLY A 188 -2.44 -20.40 -20.57
N VAL A 189 -1.68 -20.04 -19.54
CA VAL A 189 -1.80 -18.75 -18.85
C VAL A 189 -0.83 -17.74 -19.47
N THR A 190 -1.33 -16.54 -19.79
CA THR A 190 -0.52 -15.44 -20.34
C THR A 190 -0.53 -14.28 -19.37
N PRO A 191 0.52 -14.10 -18.55
CA PRO A 191 0.64 -12.94 -17.69
C PRO A 191 1.00 -11.68 -18.50
N ALA A 192 0.50 -10.53 -18.09
CA ALA A 192 0.98 -9.26 -18.60
C ALA A 192 2.31 -8.91 -17.93
N MET A 193 3.40 -8.86 -18.72
CA MET A 193 4.72 -8.44 -18.26
C MET A 193 4.79 -6.92 -18.11
N TYR A 194 5.48 -6.45 -17.10
CA TYR A 194 5.77 -5.02 -16.96
C TYR A 194 7.15 -4.70 -17.54
N PHE A 195 7.16 -3.74 -18.45
CA PHE A 195 8.37 -3.17 -19.03
C PHE A 195 8.49 -1.72 -18.56
N PRO A 196 9.55 -1.35 -17.83
CA PRO A 196 9.81 0.05 -17.50
C PRO A 196 9.83 0.93 -18.76
N PRO A 197 9.57 2.23 -18.67
CA PRO A 197 9.67 3.12 -19.81
C PRO A 197 11.03 3.00 -20.50
N ASN A 198 11.02 2.79 -21.83
CA ASN A 198 12.19 2.56 -22.69
C ASN A 198 13.02 1.29 -22.42
N ALA A 199 12.60 0.43 -21.48
CA ALA A 199 13.28 -0.85 -21.26
C ALA A 199 12.91 -1.85 -22.37
N VAL A 200 13.92 -2.65 -22.77
CA VAL A 200 13.76 -3.76 -23.74
C VAL A 200 13.42 -5.06 -23.02
N VAL A 201 13.86 -5.19 -21.75
CA VAL A 201 13.63 -6.36 -20.91
C VAL A 201 12.57 -6.05 -19.85
N SER A 202 11.72 -7.02 -19.56
CA SER A 202 10.71 -6.91 -18.51
C SER A 202 11.30 -6.97 -17.11
N GLU A 203 10.62 -6.39 -16.14
CA GLU A 203 10.89 -6.73 -14.73
C GLU A 203 10.39 -8.17 -14.46
N PRO A 204 11.00 -8.88 -13.47
CA PRO A 204 10.49 -10.19 -13.04
C PRO A 204 9.03 -10.10 -12.61
N LEU A 205 8.27 -11.17 -12.84
CA LEU A 205 6.86 -11.23 -12.47
C LEU A 205 6.68 -11.13 -10.97
N GLU A 206 5.83 -10.20 -10.58
CA GLU A 206 5.57 -9.85 -9.20
C GLU A 206 4.72 -10.91 -8.49
N VAL A 207 5.10 -11.22 -7.24
CA VAL A 207 4.36 -12.09 -6.33
C VAL A 207 4.07 -11.32 -5.03
N LEU A 208 2.80 -11.27 -4.65
CA LEU A 208 2.37 -10.76 -3.36
C LEU A 208 1.90 -11.94 -2.50
N SER A 209 2.57 -12.16 -1.38
CA SER A 209 2.29 -13.30 -0.52
C SER A 209 1.05 -13.12 0.36
N VAL A 210 0.59 -11.88 0.53
CA VAL A 210 -0.64 -11.50 1.27
C VAL A 210 -1.86 -11.60 0.34
N LEU A 211 -2.34 -12.82 0.09
CA LEU A 211 -3.33 -13.12 -0.96
C LEU A 211 -4.65 -12.36 -0.76
N GLY A 212 -5.22 -12.39 0.43
CA GLY A 212 -6.48 -11.70 0.75
C GLY A 212 -6.36 -10.17 0.74
N ALA A 213 -5.17 -9.64 1.01
CA ALA A 213 -4.91 -8.20 0.97
C ALA A 213 -4.62 -7.66 -0.43
N GLY A 214 -3.97 -8.48 -1.31
CA GLY A 214 -3.54 -7.97 -2.61
C GLY A 214 -2.92 -8.97 -3.57
N GLY A 215 -2.83 -10.25 -3.22
CA GLY A 215 -2.03 -11.24 -3.94
C GLY A 215 -2.76 -12.04 -5.02
N LEU A 216 -3.95 -11.63 -5.45
CA LEU A 216 -4.65 -12.31 -6.54
C LEU A 216 -4.33 -11.69 -7.91
N SER A 217 -4.47 -12.52 -8.95
CA SER A 217 -4.47 -12.12 -10.36
C SER A 217 -5.77 -12.51 -11.04
N SER A 218 -6.16 -11.78 -12.08
CA SER A 218 -7.39 -12.06 -12.84
C SER A 218 -7.31 -11.51 -14.26
N SER A 219 -8.23 -11.94 -15.11
CA SER A 219 -8.58 -11.26 -16.37
C SER A 219 -9.71 -10.25 -16.12
N ALA A 220 -9.87 -9.28 -17.03
CA ALA A 220 -10.92 -8.28 -16.92
C ALA A 220 -12.33 -8.91 -16.99
N GLU A 221 -12.51 -9.95 -17.81
CA GLU A 221 -13.79 -10.67 -17.91
C GLU A 221 -14.13 -11.43 -16.63
N ASP A 222 -13.16 -12.16 -16.04
CA ASP A 222 -13.39 -12.91 -14.80
C ASP A 222 -13.69 -11.97 -13.63
N LEU A 223 -13.04 -10.80 -13.61
CA LEU A 223 -13.33 -9.79 -12.60
C LEU A 223 -14.77 -9.26 -12.72
N CYS A 224 -15.26 -9.04 -13.95
CA CYS A 224 -16.67 -8.69 -14.16
C CYS A 224 -17.61 -9.82 -13.70
N ARG A 225 -17.31 -11.10 -14.01
CA ARG A 225 -18.13 -12.25 -13.57
C ARG A 225 -18.17 -12.38 -12.06
N PHE A 226 -17.03 -12.18 -11.38
CA PHE A 226 -17.00 -12.19 -9.92
C PHE A 226 -17.87 -11.09 -9.32
N VAL A 227 -17.79 -9.89 -9.88
CA VAL A 227 -18.50 -8.73 -9.31
C VAL A 227 -20.00 -8.76 -9.66
N ASP A 228 -20.44 -9.47 -10.67
CA ASP A 228 -21.87 -9.72 -10.95
C ASP A 228 -22.58 -10.47 -9.81
N LEU A 229 -21.83 -11.22 -8.97
CA LEU A 229 -22.27 -11.81 -7.70
C LEU A 229 -23.03 -10.79 -6.83
N PHE A 230 -22.59 -9.53 -6.81
CA PHE A 230 -23.15 -8.48 -5.96
C PHE A 230 -24.45 -7.87 -6.50
N SER A 231 -24.93 -8.30 -7.66
CA SER A 231 -26.24 -7.94 -8.19
C SER A 231 -27.41 -8.61 -7.45
N GLY A 232 -27.14 -9.66 -6.69
CA GLY A 232 -28.13 -10.37 -5.87
C GLY A 232 -29.12 -11.21 -6.63
N GLU A 233 -29.11 -11.23 -7.97
CA GLU A 233 -30.01 -12.06 -8.77
C GLU A 233 -29.43 -13.44 -9.03
N ASN A 234 -30.17 -14.48 -8.59
CA ASN A 234 -29.87 -15.89 -8.85
C ASN A 234 -28.49 -16.36 -8.38
N ASP A 235 -28.00 -15.84 -7.26
CA ASP A 235 -26.70 -16.20 -6.77
C ASP A 235 -26.73 -17.49 -5.96
N PRO A 236 -26.04 -18.54 -6.39
CA PRO A 236 -25.96 -19.79 -5.64
C PRO A 236 -24.89 -19.74 -4.52
N ILE A 237 -24.11 -18.65 -4.39
CA ILE A 237 -22.91 -18.60 -3.56
C ILE A 237 -23.16 -17.89 -2.24
N LEU A 238 -23.72 -16.67 -2.26
CA LEU A 238 -23.97 -15.84 -1.08
C LEU A 238 -25.47 -15.56 -0.91
N THR A 239 -25.94 -15.57 0.34
CA THR A 239 -27.31 -15.17 0.63
C THR A 239 -27.52 -13.68 0.39
N GLY A 240 -28.78 -13.27 0.12
CA GLY A 240 -29.11 -11.85 0.01
C GLY A 240 -28.76 -11.04 1.26
N LYS A 241 -28.77 -11.68 2.45
CA LYS A 241 -28.32 -11.05 3.71
C LYS A 241 -26.82 -10.77 3.69
N ALA A 242 -26.01 -11.73 3.24
CA ALA A 242 -24.56 -11.56 3.11
C ALA A 242 -24.21 -10.49 2.09
N LEU A 243 -24.88 -10.48 0.93
CA LEU A 243 -24.68 -9.46 -0.11
C LEU A 243 -25.04 -8.06 0.39
N ALA A 244 -26.16 -7.91 1.10
CA ALA A 244 -26.55 -6.64 1.70
C ALA A 244 -25.51 -6.14 2.71
N GLU A 245 -24.94 -7.04 3.54
CA GLU A 245 -23.91 -6.68 4.52
C GLU A 245 -22.57 -6.29 3.85
N LEU A 246 -22.16 -6.97 2.79
CA LEU A 246 -20.94 -6.67 2.02
C LEU A 246 -21.00 -5.30 1.35
N THR A 247 -22.17 -4.90 0.85
CA THR A 247 -22.38 -3.68 0.05
C THR A 247 -22.97 -2.52 0.83
N LYS A 248 -23.20 -2.71 2.13
CA LYS A 248 -23.67 -1.68 3.06
C LYS A 248 -22.50 -0.78 3.46
N GLU A 249 -22.79 0.51 3.59
CA GLU A 249 -21.85 1.45 4.20
C GLU A 249 -21.48 1.02 5.63
N GLN A 250 -20.20 1.12 5.96
CA GLN A 250 -19.59 0.76 7.25
C GLN A 250 -18.94 2.00 7.89
N PRO A 251 -19.72 2.94 8.45
CA PRO A 251 -19.18 4.17 9.00
C PRO A 251 -18.34 3.90 10.24
N SER A 252 -17.36 4.78 10.50
CA SER A 252 -16.62 4.82 11.76
C SER A 252 -17.08 5.98 12.64
N GLU A 253 -16.72 5.90 13.92
CA GLU A 253 -17.05 6.97 14.87
C GLU A 253 -16.50 8.33 14.45
N PHE A 254 -15.27 8.37 13.90
CA PHE A 254 -14.62 9.60 13.44
C PHE A 254 -15.38 10.25 12.27
N HIS A 255 -15.75 9.47 11.25
CA HIS A 255 -16.43 10.00 10.08
C HIS A 255 -17.79 10.62 10.40
N GLY A 256 -18.48 10.10 11.42
CA GLY A 256 -19.71 10.70 11.92
C GLY A 256 -19.55 12.09 12.58
N LYS A 257 -18.30 12.53 12.81
CA LYS A 257 -17.98 13.83 13.42
C LYS A 257 -17.43 14.85 12.41
N LEU A 258 -17.21 14.46 11.15
CA LEU A 258 -16.78 15.39 10.10
C LEU A 258 -17.93 16.26 9.60
N ARG A 259 -17.57 17.44 9.04
CA ARG A 259 -18.50 18.39 8.42
C ARG A 259 -19.29 17.75 7.28
N SER A 260 -18.65 16.91 6.50
CA SER A 260 -19.21 16.16 5.37
C SER A 260 -18.80 14.69 5.50
N PRO A 261 -19.58 13.85 6.19
CA PRO A 261 -19.19 12.46 6.48
C PRO A 261 -19.51 11.54 5.29
N ASP A 262 -18.99 11.81 4.11
CA ASP A 262 -19.37 11.14 2.86
C ASP A 262 -18.50 9.92 2.52
N VAL A 263 -17.72 9.39 3.48
CA VAL A 263 -16.95 8.16 3.28
C VAL A 263 -17.89 6.96 3.31
N SER A 264 -18.03 6.27 2.18
CA SER A 264 -18.89 5.09 2.04
C SER A 264 -18.06 3.82 1.79
N LEU A 265 -17.39 3.35 2.85
CA LEU A 265 -16.65 2.09 2.84
C LEU A 265 -17.58 0.90 3.07
N GLY A 266 -17.34 -0.21 2.34
CA GLY A 266 -17.98 -1.49 2.58
C GLY A 266 -17.02 -2.51 3.19
N LEU A 267 -17.47 -3.77 3.31
CA LEU A 267 -16.57 -4.87 3.64
C LEU A 267 -15.74 -5.22 2.41
N GLY A 268 -14.48 -4.77 2.39
CA GLY A 268 -13.56 -4.91 1.26
C GLY A 268 -13.75 -3.91 0.11
N TRP A 269 -14.83 -3.15 0.06
CA TRP A 269 -15.08 -2.11 -0.95
C TRP A 269 -14.52 -0.76 -0.54
N ASP A 270 -13.95 0.00 -1.50
CA ASP A 270 -13.51 1.38 -1.25
C ASP A 270 -14.71 2.33 -1.20
N VAL A 271 -15.72 2.09 -2.04
CA VAL A 271 -16.97 2.87 -2.11
C VAL A 271 -18.15 1.94 -2.30
N THR A 272 -19.19 2.16 -1.52
CA THR A 272 -20.47 1.43 -1.61
C THR A 272 -21.58 2.25 -2.26
N ASP A 273 -21.35 3.54 -2.48
CA ASP A 273 -22.31 4.47 -3.07
C ASP A 273 -21.58 5.66 -3.70
N HIS A 274 -21.01 5.41 -4.87
CA HIS A 274 -20.05 6.31 -5.53
C HIS A 274 -20.71 7.55 -6.15
N GLU A 275 -20.16 8.74 -5.87
CA GLU A 275 -20.50 9.97 -6.61
C GLU A 275 -19.74 10.04 -7.95
N PRO A 276 -20.32 10.62 -9.02
CA PRO A 276 -21.59 11.36 -9.04
C PRO A 276 -22.84 10.51 -9.25
N TYR A 277 -22.73 9.18 -9.32
CA TYR A 277 -23.82 8.26 -9.64
C TYR A 277 -24.91 8.29 -8.58
N LYS A 278 -24.54 8.33 -7.29
CA LYS A 278 -25.45 8.49 -6.16
C LYS A 278 -26.41 9.67 -6.35
N SER A 279 -25.85 10.84 -6.71
CA SER A 279 -26.66 12.06 -6.97
C SER A 279 -27.60 11.93 -8.16
N MET A 280 -27.41 10.93 -9.02
CA MET A 280 -28.24 10.62 -10.19
C MET A 280 -29.17 9.43 -9.94
N GLY A 281 -29.20 8.91 -8.72
CA GLY A 281 -30.06 7.79 -8.33
C GLY A 281 -29.54 6.40 -8.74
N VAL A 282 -28.25 6.30 -9.09
CA VAL A 282 -27.62 5.01 -9.45
C VAL A 282 -26.61 4.62 -8.36
N LYS A 283 -26.88 3.54 -7.65
CA LYS A 283 -25.91 2.97 -6.71
C LYS A 283 -24.73 2.36 -7.47
N VAL A 284 -23.51 2.77 -7.14
CA VAL A 284 -22.28 2.21 -7.73
C VAL A 284 -21.30 1.82 -6.62
N LEU A 285 -20.85 0.57 -6.67
CA LEU A 285 -19.76 0.06 -5.85
C LEU A 285 -18.44 0.24 -6.62
N GLY A 286 -17.37 0.51 -5.90
CA GLY A 286 -16.05 0.67 -6.49
C GLY A 286 -14.94 0.05 -5.66
N LYS A 287 -13.99 -0.61 -6.33
CA LYS A 287 -12.75 -1.09 -5.72
C LYS A 287 -11.56 -0.87 -6.62
N SER A 288 -10.54 -0.22 -6.08
CA SER A 288 -9.24 -0.04 -6.72
C SER A 288 -8.25 -1.10 -6.26
N GLY A 289 -7.23 -1.35 -7.08
CA GLY A 289 -6.11 -2.18 -6.73
C GLY A 289 -4.82 -1.66 -7.35
N GLY A 290 -3.74 -1.74 -6.58
CA GLY A 290 -2.40 -1.38 -7.04
C GLY A 290 -1.38 -2.31 -6.42
N THR A 291 -0.35 -2.64 -7.21
CA THR A 291 0.86 -3.32 -6.79
C THR A 291 2.08 -2.50 -7.23
N GLY A 292 3.27 -3.07 -7.19
CA GLY A 292 4.47 -2.40 -7.70
C GLY A 292 4.39 -2.02 -9.17
N THR A 293 3.76 -2.89 -9.97
CA THR A 293 3.80 -2.78 -11.43
C THR A 293 2.43 -2.89 -12.11
N TYR A 294 1.35 -3.14 -11.36
CA TYR A 294 -0.01 -3.29 -11.88
C TYR A 294 -0.99 -2.34 -11.22
N THR A 295 -2.02 -1.95 -11.98
CA THR A 295 -3.19 -1.23 -11.46
C THR A 295 -4.47 -1.90 -11.95
N ALA A 296 -5.48 -1.94 -11.09
CA ALA A 296 -6.79 -2.48 -11.35
C ALA A 296 -7.88 -1.53 -10.85
N GLN A 297 -9.00 -1.50 -11.54
CA GLN A 297 -10.21 -0.82 -11.11
C GLN A 297 -11.43 -1.63 -11.54
N VAL A 298 -12.36 -1.78 -10.62
CA VAL A 298 -13.70 -2.29 -10.94
C VAL A 298 -14.75 -1.35 -10.37
N PHE A 299 -15.77 -1.07 -11.17
CA PHE A 299 -17.00 -0.42 -10.78
C PHE A 299 -18.19 -1.27 -11.18
N THR A 300 -19.21 -1.34 -10.34
CA THR A 300 -20.47 -2.00 -10.67
C THR A 300 -21.65 -1.21 -10.21
N ALA A 301 -22.68 -1.14 -11.05
CA ALA A 301 -24.03 -0.69 -10.70
C ALA A 301 -24.91 -1.93 -10.50
N PRO A 302 -24.97 -2.51 -9.28
CA PRO A 302 -25.52 -3.85 -9.06
C PRO A 302 -27.02 -3.93 -9.40
N GLU A 303 -27.81 -2.88 -9.15
CA GLU A 303 -29.24 -2.84 -9.46
C GLU A 303 -29.52 -2.87 -10.98
N HIS A 304 -28.54 -2.47 -11.79
CA HIS A 304 -28.62 -2.49 -13.25
C HIS A 304 -27.80 -3.62 -13.87
N ARG A 305 -27.09 -4.41 -13.07
CA ARG A 305 -26.16 -5.47 -13.49
C ARG A 305 -25.15 -5.00 -14.54
N ILE A 306 -24.62 -3.77 -14.37
CA ILE A 306 -23.61 -3.18 -15.24
C ILE A 306 -22.29 -3.09 -14.49
N THR A 307 -21.25 -3.71 -15.02
CA THR A 307 -19.91 -3.73 -14.46
C THR A 307 -18.87 -3.33 -15.49
N VAL A 308 -17.90 -2.51 -15.06
CA VAL A 308 -16.70 -2.17 -15.85
C VAL A 308 -15.48 -2.56 -15.04
N ALA A 309 -14.60 -3.38 -15.63
CA ALA A 309 -13.30 -3.74 -15.08
C ALA A 309 -12.19 -3.28 -16.02
N LEU A 310 -11.15 -2.64 -15.47
CA LEU A 310 -9.95 -2.23 -16.19
C LEU A 310 -8.72 -2.67 -15.41
N LEU A 311 -7.84 -3.40 -16.08
CA LEU A 311 -6.56 -3.91 -15.59
C LEU A 311 -5.43 -3.34 -16.44
N SER A 312 -4.31 -2.97 -15.84
CA SER A 312 -3.16 -2.45 -16.61
C SER A 312 -1.83 -2.70 -15.92
N THR A 313 -0.75 -2.68 -16.71
CA THR A 313 0.62 -2.55 -16.22
C THR A 313 1.04 -1.08 -16.19
N GLY A 314 1.84 -0.69 -15.18
CA GLY A 314 2.37 0.66 -15.01
C GLY A 314 2.09 1.26 -13.63
N LYS A 315 3.04 2.02 -13.10
CA LYS A 315 3.01 2.54 -11.72
C LYS A 315 2.00 3.67 -11.47
N ASN A 316 1.56 4.38 -12.51
CA ASN A 316 0.69 5.55 -12.39
C ASN A 316 -0.45 5.50 -13.40
N GLY A 317 -0.95 4.30 -13.67
CA GLY A 317 -2.08 4.13 -14.58
C GLY A 317 -3.33 4.82 -14.02
N ASN A 318 -3.97 5.67 -14.84
CA ASN A 318 -5.25 6.29 -14.52
C ASN A 318 -6.41 5.28 -14.66
N ALA A 319 -6.20 4.02 -14.23
CA ALA A 319 -7.20 2.96 -14.38
C ALA A 319 -8.55 3.37 -13.79
N GLY A 320 -8.57 3.95 -12.60
CA GLY A 320 -9.78 4.44 -11.96
C GLY A 320 -10.51 5.50 -12.78
N VAL A 321 -9.77 6.52 -13.25
CA VAL A 321 -10.36 7.62 -14.06
C VAL A 321 -10.88 7.11 -15.41
N ILE A 322 -10.20 6.16 -16.03
CA ILE A 322 -10.64 5.59 -17.31
C ILE A 322 -11.88 4.72 -17.11
N ALA A 323 -11.87 3.82 -16.12
CA ALA A 323 -12.99 2.95 -15.82
C ALA A 323 -14.25 3.74 -15.43
N ASP A 324 -14.09 4.80 -14.63
CA ASP A 324 -15.17 5.72 -14.25
C ASP A 324 -15.80 6.39 -15.48
N LYS A 325 -14.99 6.95 -16.38
CA LYS A 325 -15.48 7.55 -17.62
C LYS A 325 -16.20 6.57 -18.53
N VAL A 326 -15.71 5.32 -18.59
CA VAL A 326 -16.34 4.27 -19.39
C VAL A 326 -17.69 3.89 -18.78
N LEU A 327 -17.77 3.71 -17.45
CA LEU A 327 -19.04 3.42 -16.77
C LEU A 327 -20.04 4.57 -16.98
N ALA A 328 -19.62 5.82 -16.78
CA ALA A 328 -20.48 7.00 -16.95
C ALA A 328 -21.02 7.10 -18.39
N ALA A 329 -20.18 6.88 -19.40
CA ALA A 329 -20.59 6.90 -20.80
C ALA A 329 -21.59 5.76 -21.10
N TYR A 330 -21.34 4.55 -20.58
CA TYR A 330 -22.21 3.40 -20.78
C TYR A 330 -23.58 3.58 -20.10
N LEU A 331 -23.62 4.05 -18.85
CA LEU A 331 -24.87 4.34 -18.15
C LEU A 331 -25.68 5.46 -18.83
N ALA A 332 -24.99 6.48 -19.34
CA ALA A 332 -25.65 7.55 -20.09
C ALA A 332 -26.24 7.07 -21.44
N ASP A 333 -25.53 6.17 -22.16
CA ASP A 333 -26.02 5.56 -23.40
C ASP A 333 -27.27 4.67 -23.15
N LYS A 334 -27.32 4.01 -22.00
CA LYS A 334 -28.49 3.27 -21.52
C LYS A 334 -29.64 4.15 -21.02
N GLY A 335 -29.45 5.47 -20.95
CA GLY A 335 -30.46 6.40 -20.41
C GLY A 335 -30.64 6.33 -18.90
N LEU A 336 -29.72 5.68 -18.17
CA LEU A 336 -29.77 5.52 -16.72
C LEU A 336 -29.26 6.75 -15.97
N MET A 337 -28.54 7.62 -16.64
CA MET A 337 -28.08 8.90 -16.08
C MET A 337 -27.92 9.98 -17.16
N ALA A 338 -27.96 11.23 -16.75
CA ALA A 338 -27.66 12.35 -17.66
C ALA A 338 -26.16 12.38 -18.02
N LYS A 339 -25.81 12.84 -19.22
CA LYS A 339 -24.41 13.08 -19.58
C LYS A 339 -23.82 14.17 -18.66
N THR A 340 -22.75 13.85 -17.95
CA THR A 340 -22.07 14.79 -17.07
C THR A 340 -21.47 15.94 -17.90
N ALA A 341 -21.88 17.15 -17.61
CA ALA A 341 -21.23 18.35 -18.14
C ALA A 341 -19.88 18.55 -17.43
N LYS A 342 -18.84 18.94 -18.17
CA LYS A 342 -17.56 19.31 -17.57
C LYS A 342 -17.78 20.52 -16.65
N ALA A 343 -17.49 20.36 -15.36
CA ALA A 343 -17.55 21.49 -14.43
C ALA A 343 -16.58 22.58 -14.89
N LEU A 344 -17.09 23.80 -15.02
CA LEU A 344 -16.24 24.96 -15.27
C LEU A 344 -15.53 25.33 -13.98
N THR A 345 -14.22 25.32 -13.98
CA THR A 345 -13.41 25.86 -12.88
C THR A 345 -13.54 27.39 -12.91
N VAL A 346 -14.26 27.96 -11.95
CA VAL A 346 -14.31 29.41 -11.75
C VAL A 346 -13.13 29.81 -10.85
N PRO A 347 -12.36 30.85 -11.19
CA PRO A 347 -11.33 31.38 -10.30
C PRO A 347 -11.94 31.75 -8.93
N VAL A 348 -11.31 31.28 -7.86
CA VAL A 348 -11.75 31.57 -6.49
C VAL A 348 -11.03 32.83 -6.01
N THR A 349 -11.80 33.85 -5.58
CA THR A 349 -11.26 35.07 -4.99
C THR A 349 -11.04 34.88 -3.49
N ALA A 350 -9.87 35.27 -2.99
CA ALA A 350 -9.56 35.20 -1.56
C ALA A 350 -10.52 36.10 -0.74
N GLN A 351 -10.92 35.57 0.42
CA GLN A 351 -11.67 36.30 1.45
C GLN A 351 -10.87 36.31 2.74
N PRO A 352 -11.01 37.33 3.63
CA PRO A 352 -10.40 37.30 4.95
C PRO A 352 -10.75 36.01 5.71
N ILE A 353 -9.76 35.43 6.36
CA ILE A 353 -9.96 34.20 7.13
C ILE A 353 -10.53 34.55 8.49
N PRO A 354 -11.58 33.84 8.97
CA PRO A 354 -12.07 33.99 10.33
C PRO A 354 -10.97 33.77 11.37
N VAL A 355 -10.89 34.69 12.37
CA VAL A 355 -9.79 34.71 13.35
C VAL A 355 -9.67 33.41 14.14
N GLU A 356 -10.77 32.69 14.36
CA GLU A 356 -10.82 31.40 15.02
C GLU A 356 -10.04 30.29 14.28
N LEU A 357 -9.80 30.44 12.99
CA LEU A 357 -9.02 29.48 12.21
C LEU A 357 -7.50 29.63 12.43
N LYS A 358 -7.05 30.72 13.10
CA LYS A 358 -5.64 30.91 13.43
C LYS A 358 -5.11 29.83 14.39
N VAL A 359 -5.96 29.21 15.21
CA VAL A 359 -5.59 28.13 16.15
C VAL A 359 -5.06 26.88 15.42
N PHE A 360 -5.41 26.72 14.15
CA PHE A 360 -4.96 25.60 13.33
C PHE A 360 -3.58 25.81 12.70
N GLU A 361 -2.97 26.97 12.85
CA GLU A 361 -1.58 27.17 12.44
C GLU A 361 -0.65 26.25 13.25
N GLY A 362 0.43 25.75 12.64
CA GLY A 362 1.40 24.90 13.30
C GLY A 362 1.89 23.73 12.46
N TYR A 363 2.41 22.71 13.11
CA TYR A 363 2.99 21.53 12.46
C TYR A 363 1.97 20.43 12.31
N TYR A 364 2.01 19.77 11.14
CA TYR A 364 1.12 18.69 10.77
C TYR A 364 1.92 17.52 10.17
N SER A 365 1.46 16.30 10.37
CA SER A 365 2.08 15.10 9.77
C SER A 365 1.05 14.19 9.13
N ASN A 366 1.51 13.45 8.13
CA ASN A 366 0.81 12.31 7.53
C ASN A 366 1.55 10.98 7.81
N GLY A 367 2.47 10.96 8.76
CA GLY A 367 3.33 9.82 9.07
C GLY A 367 4.64 9.84 8.29
N ALA A 368 4.60 10.09 6.99
CA ALA A 368 5.80 10.13 6.13
C ALA A 368 6.48 11.51 6.09
N ASN A 369 5.72 12.59 6.29
CA ASN A 369 6.24 13.97 6.16
C ASN A 369 5.70 14.86 7.27
N ILE A 370 6.43 15.94 7.53
CA ILE A 370 5.98 17.05 8.36
C ILE A 370 5.75 18.27 7.48
N THR A 371 4.60 18.93 7.66
CA THR A 371 4.24 20.19 6.98
C THR A 371 3.92 21.24 8.02
N ARG A 372 4.59 22.40 7.98
CA ARG A 372 4.18 23.56 8.76
C ARG A 372 3.16 24.36 7.98
N LEU A 373 2.00 24.59 8.58
CA LEU A 373 0.92 25.43 8.01
C LEU A 373 0.98 26.83 8.62
N ALA A 374 0.92 27.84 7.74
CA ALA A 374 0.85 29.25 8.10
C ALA A 374 -0.44 29.87 7.53
N VAL A 375 -1.19 30.58 8.39
CA VAL A 375 -2.46 31.22 8.08
C VAL A 375 -2.29 32.74 8.07
N ASP A 376 -2.50 33.37 6.92
CA ASP A 376 -2.57 34.83 6.78
C ASP A 376 -4.04 35.26 6.76
N LEU A 377 -4.49 35.84 7.87
CA LEU A 377 -5.90 36.20 8.07
C LEU A 377 -6.36 37.30 7.11
N GLU A 378 -5.49 38.29 6.83
CA GLU A 378 -5.83 39.48 6.04
C GLU A 378 -5.83 39.16 4.54
N GLN A 379 -4.79 38.44 4.09
CA GLN A 379 -4.67 38.04 2.68
C GLN A 379 -5.56 36.86 2.31
N GLY A 380 -6.15 36.19 3.29
CA GLY A 380 -7.01 35.04 3.05
C GLY A 380 -6.27 33.83 2.50
N THR A 381 -5.01 33.61 2.93
CA THR A 381 -4.17 32.53 2.39
C THR A 381 -3.72 31.53 3.43
N LEU A 382 -3.63 30.27 3.01
CA LEU A 382 -2.99 29.17 3.73
C LEU A 382 -1.77 28.72 2.95
N THR A 383 -0.60 28.77 3.59
CA THR A 383 0.66 28.29 3.01
C THR A 383 1.16 27.10 3.81
N GLY A 384 1.51 26.00 3.12
CA GLY A 384 2.14 24.82 3.72
C GLY A 384 3.60 24.71 3.29
N TYR A 385 4.48 24.44 4.25
CA TYR A 385 5.91 24.26 4.05
C TYR A 385 6.30 22.84 4.48
N LYS A 386 6.91 22.06 3.57
CA LYS A 386 7.55 20.79 3.92
C LYS A 386 8.76 21.07 4.82
N VAL A 387 8.86 20.35 5.93
CA VAL A 387 9.95 20.48 6.88
C VAL A 387 10.92 19.32 6.69
N GLU A 388 12.19 19.63 6.39
CA GLU A 388 13.26 18.65 6.25
C GLU A 388 14.49 19.11 7.05
N GLY A 389 14.79 18.43 8.15
CA GLY A 389 15.86 18.82 9.07
C GLY A 389 15.67 20.23 9.63
N LYS A 390 16.39 21.23 9.08
CA LYS A 390 16.28 22.66 9.43
C LYS A 390 15.66 23.52 8.32
N THR A 391 15.36 22.94 7.17
CA THR A 391 14.89 23.66 6.00
C THR A 391 13.39 23.54 5.82
N GLU A 392 12.79 24.58 5.25
CA GLU A 392 11.39 24.59 4.86
C GLU A 392 11.26 24.94 3.37
N SER A 393 10.42 24.21 2.66
CA SER A 393 10.12 24.47 1.25
C SER A 393 8.60 24.52 1.01
N PRO A 394 8.08 25.49 0.23
CA PRO A 394 6.65 25.62 0.02
C PRO A 394 6.10 24.43 -0.80
N VAL A 395 5.02 23.80 -0.30
CA VAL A 395 4.37 22.64 -0.92
C VAL A 395 2.86 22.81 -1.09
N LEU A 396 2.27 23.79 -0.42
CA LEU A 396 0.86 24.12 -0.50
C LEU A 396 0.68 25.63 -0.55
N SER A 397 -0.15 26.10 -1.48
CA SER A 397 -0.70 27.45 -1.48
C SER A 397 -2.19 27.36 -1.77
N ALA A 398 -3.00 27.91 -0.87
CA ALA A 398 -4.45 27.87 -0.99
C ALA A 398 -5.08 29.22 -0.57
N VAL A 399 -6.18 29.59 -1.20
CA VAL A 399 -6.95 30.80 -0.90
C VAL A 399 -8.25 30.43 -0.19
N TYR A 400 -8.61 31.18 0.85
CA TYR A 400 -9.83 30.97 1.61
C TYR A 400 -11.04 31.58 0.91
N ASN A 401 -12.10 30.81 0.79
CA ASN A 401 -13.41 31.28 0.32
C ASN A 401 -14.51 30.36 0.85
N SER A 402 -15.57 30.97 1.40
CA SER A 402 -16.82 30.26 1.77
C SER A 402 -16.60 29.00 2.62
N GLY A 403 -15.72 29.07 3.62
CA GLY A 403 -15.46 27.99 4.56
C GLY A 403 -14.41 26.97 4.12
N TYR A 404 -13.82 27.12 2.94
CA TYR A 404 -12.79 26.24 2.41
C TYR A 404 -11.53 27.00 1.96
N PHE A 405 -10.39 26.31 2.02
CA PHE A 405 -9.15 26.71 1.37
C PHE A 405 -9.05 26.01 0.01
N HIS A 406 -8.94 26.77 -1.05
CA HIS A 406 -8.90 26.29 -2.43
C HIS A 406 -7.48 26.30 -2.98
N SER A 407 -7.01 25.14 -3.47
CA SER A 407 -5.72 24.96 -4.14
C SER A 407 -5.93 24.15 -5.43
N GLY A 408 -6.08 24.83 -6.56
CA GLY A 408 -6.51 24.20 -7.82
C GLY A 408 -7.91 23.58 -7.65
N GLU A 409 -8.03 22.29 -7.94
CA GLU A 409 -9.29 21.54 -7.77
C GLU A 409 -9.53 21.05 -6.33
N LYS A 410 -8.51 21.19 -5.46
CA LYS A 410 -8.60 20.74 -4.07
C LYS A 410 -9.34 21.76 -3.21
N LYS A 411 -10.24 21.26 -2.36
CA LYS A 411 -10.87 22.03 -1.28
C LYS A 411 -10.38 21.46 0.04
N LEU A 412 -9.87 22.31 0.91
CA LEU A 412 -9.36 21.94 2.22
C LEU A 412 -10.13 22.71 3.29
N TYR A 413 -10.27 22.12 4.46
CA TYR A 413 -10.79 22.82 5.64
C TYR A 413 -10.17 22.22 6.91
N PHE A 414 -10.29 22.96 8.01
CA PHE A 414 -9.85 22.46 9.30
C PHE A 414 -11.01 21.91 10.11
N GLU A 415 -10.75 20.82 10.83
CA GLU A 415 -11.71 20.22 11.75
C GLU A 415 -11.00 19.78 13.04
N ALA A 416 -11.68 19.95 14.18
CA ALA A 416 -11.24 19.45 15.48
C ALA A 416 -12.15 18.32 15.93
N VAL A 417 -11.59 17.15 16.23
CA VAL A 417 -12.32 15.99 16.74
C VAL A 417 -11.65 15.49 18.01
N GLY A 418 -12.33 15.62 19.14
CA GLY A 418 -11.76 15.37 20.44
C GLY A 418 -10.66 16.36 20.76
N ASP A 419 -9.48 15.86 21.12
CA ASP A 419 -8.27 16.63 21.43
C ASP A 419 -7.38 16.87 20.20
N LYS A 420 -7.78 16.40 19.02
CA LYS A 420 -6.97 16.44 17.80
C LYS A 420 -7.52 17.45 16.79
N GLN A 421 -6.59 18.02 16.02
CA GLN A 421 -6.86 18.94 14.92
C GLN A 421 -6.38 18.35 13.60
N TYR A 422 -7.19 18.49 12.56
CA TYR A 422 -6.96 17.90 11.26
C TYR A 422 -7.08 18.94 10.15
N LEU A 423 -6.23 18.81 9.14
CA LEU A 423 -6.47 19.37 7.81
C LEU A 423 -7.22 18.31 7.00
N ILE A 424 -8.42 18.64 6.57
CA ILE A 424 -9.29 17.74 5.79
C ILE A 424 -9.26 18.18 4.33
N GLN A 425 -9.16 17.24 3.42
CA GLN A 425 -9.34 17.45 1.98
C GLN A 425 -10.70 16.92 1.55
N HIS A 426 -11.53 17.80 1.01
CA HIS A 426 -12.76 17.40 0.33
C HIS A 426 -12.45 17.01 -1.12
N ILE A 427 -12.79 15.79 -1.49
CA ILE A 427 -12.62 15.25 -2.84
C ILE A 427 -13.95 15.33 -3.56
N ALA A 428 -14.11 16.37 -4.37
CA ALA A 428 -15.37 16.68 -5.05
C ALA A 428 -15.89 15.54 -5.96
N ALA A 429 -14.98 14.78 -6.58
CA ALA A 429 -15.33 13.67 -7.46
C ALA A 429 -16.04 12.52 -6.73
N PHE A 430 -15.73 12.33 -5.44
CA PHE A 430 -16.32 11.30 -4.58
C PHE A 430 -17.27 11.88 -3.54
N LYS A 431 -17.40 13.22 -3.47
CA LYS A 431 -18.03 13.96 -2.36
C LYS A 431 -17.62 13.42 -0.99
N ALA A 432 -16.34 13.06 -0.84
CA ALA A 432 -15.80 12.43 0.34
C ALA A 432 -14.75 13.33 1.00
N ASP A 433 -14.73 13.31 2.31
CA ASP A 433 -13.73 13.99 3.12
C ASP A 433 -12.65 13.00 3.55
N MET A 434 -11.40 13.37 3.32
CA MET A 434 -10.23 12.60 3.71
C MET A 434 -9.31 13.45 4.58
N ILE A 435 -8.72 12.84 5.60
CA ILE A 435 -7.68 13.49 6.40
C ILE A 435 -6.45 13.69 5.50
N ALA A 436 -6.06 14.94 5.29
CA ALA A 436 -4.84 15.28 4.59
C ALA A 436 -3.62 15.28 5.53
N ASN A 437 -3.80 15.82 6.74
CA ASN A 437 -2.76 15.84 7.77
C ASN A 437 -3.39 15.94 9.17
N GLU A 438 -2.72 15.39 10.19
CA GLU A 438 -3.06 15.52 11.61
C GLU A 438 -2.05 16.47 12.28
N LYS A 439 -2.53 17.39 13.13
CA LYS A 439 -1.68 18.33 13.85
C LYS A 439 -0.82 17.62 14.89
N ILE A 440 0.45 18.01 14.95
CA ILE A 440 1.43 17.52 15.92
C ILE A 440 2.09 18.70 16.62
N GLU A 441 2.50 18.49 17.86
CA GLU A 441 3.09 19.55 18.68
C GLU A 441 4.53 19.19 19.06
N PRO A 442 5.45 20.17 19.13
CA PRO A 442 6.80 19.93 19.62
C PRO A 442 6.79 19.39 21.05
N VAL A 443 7.71 18.49 21.36
CA VAL A 443 7.91 17.97 22.71
C VAL A 443 8.84 18.93 23.46
N SER A 444 8.38 19.48 24.58
CA SER A 444 9.13 20.50 25.33
C SER A 444 10.45 19.99 25.96
N ASP A 445 10.47 18.72 26.36
CA ASP A 445 11.66 18.05 26.94
C ASP A 445 11.73 16.60 26.39
N PRO A 446 12.20 16.42 25.13
CA PRO A 446 12.21 15.11 24.52
C PRO A 446 13.25 14.20 25.19
N PRO A 447 12.92 12.91 25.44
CA PRO A 447 13.88 11.95 25.94
C PRO A 447 15.10 11.84 25.02
N GLN A 448 16.30 11.71 25.61
CA GLN A 448 17.50 11.44 24.86
C GLN A 448 17.51 9.97 24.40
N LEU A 449 17.73 9.74 23.11
CA LEU A 449 17.87 8.38 22.56
C LEU A 449 19.16 7.72 23.05
N ALA A 450 19.13 6.39 23.22
CA ALA A 450 20.24 5.57 23.71
C ALA A 450 21.47 5.61 22.78
N VAL A 451 21.26 5.96 21.51
CA VAL A 451 22.33 6.14 20.50
C VAL A 451 22.08 7.39 19.68
N ASN A 452 23.15 7.92 19.08
CA ASN A 452 23.00 9.01 18.11
C ASN A 452 22.27 8.51 16.87
N MET A 453 21.12 9.14 16.57
CA MET A 453 20.32 8.83 15.36
C MET A 453 20.47 9.91 14.27
N ASP A 454 21.13 11.04 14.55
CA ASP A 454 21.24 12.14 13.59
C ASP A 454 22.36 11.87 12.57
N GLY A 455 21.99 11.62 11.31
CA GLY A 455 22.91 11.28 10.22
C GLY A 455 23.42 9.84 10.23
N GLN A 456 22.90 8.98 11.11
CA GLN A 456 23.30 7.58 11.18
C GLN A 456 22.71 6.78 10.03
N LYS A 457 23.51 5.93 9.38
CA LYS A 457 23.05 4.96 8.39
C LYS A 457 22.75 3.61 9.03
N TRP A 458 21.68 2.99 8.53
CA TRP A 458 21.16 1.71 9.00
C TRP A 458 20.96 0.76 7.82
N LEU A 459 21.37 -0.49 7.99
CA LEU A 459 21.36 -1.52 6.97
C LEU A 459 20.41 -2.66 7.40
N ARG A 460 19.42 -2.94 6.59
CA ARG A 460 18.42 -3.97 6.90
C ARG A 460 19.04 -5.38 6.85
N ARG A 461 18.71 -6.24 7.83
CA ARG A 461 19.32 -7.56 8.04
C ARG A 461 18.37 -8.75 7.81
N ASN A 462 17.13 -8.53 7.55
CA ASN A 462 16.15 -9.59 7.31
C ASN A 462 15.55 -9.51 5.89
N VAL A 463 16.39 -9.25 4.90
CA VAL A 463 16.01 -9.23 3.48
C VAL A 463 16.19 -10.61 2.88
N GLN A 464 15.14 -11.17 2.28
CA GLN A 464 15.22 -12.37 1.48
C GLN A 464 15.56 -12.03 0.02
N ALA A 465 16.31 -12.89 -0.66
CA ALA A 465 16.79 -12.65 -2.03
C ALA A 465 15.66 -12.42 -3.05
N PHE A 466 14.46 -12.88 -2.77
CA PHE A 466 13.30 -12.72 -3.65
C PHE A 466 12.46 -11.46 -3.36
N GLU A 467 12.79 -10.65 -2.36
CA GLU A 467 12.05 -9.42 -2.08
C GLU A 467 12.08 -8.47 -3.28
N GLY A 468 10.96 -7.80 -3.58
CA GLY A 468 10.83 -7.00 -4.80
C GLY A 468 11.74 -5.77 -4.81
N ARG A 469 12.15 -5.34 -6.01
CA ARG A 469 12.99 -4.16 -6.22
C ARG A 469 12.44 -2.88 -5.58
N MET A 470 11.13 -2.73 -5.51
CA MET A 470 10.51 -1.55 -4.89
C MET A 470 10.81 -1.44 -3.39
N ALA A 471 11.00 -2.57 -2.70
CA ALA A 471 11.37 -2.58 -1.29
C ALA A 471 12.84 -2.21 -1.07
N ALA A 472 13.70 -2.38 -2.08
CA ALA A 472 15.13 -2.14 -1.95
C ALA A 472 15.49 -0.70 -1.50
N ALA A 473 14.70 0.30 -1.88
CA ALA A 473 14.89 1.68 -1.41
C ALA A 473 14.85 1.81 0.13
N GLY A 474 14.18 0.88 0.83
CA GLY A 474 14.11 0.82 2.28
C GLY A 474 15.16 -0.07 2.95
N HIS A 475 16.10 -0.66 2.19
CA HIS A 475 17.16 -1.51 2.77
C HIS A 475 18.29 -0.71 3.42
N VAL A 476 18.51 0.52 2.97
CA VAL A 476 19.45 1.48 3.56
C VAL A 476 18.68 2.73 3.98
N ILE A 477 18.66 3.01 5.28
CA ILE A 477 18.00 4.20 5.84
C ILE A 477 19.06 5.11 6.44
N THR A 478 18.95 6.42 6.20
CA THR A 478 19.69 7.43 6.93
C THR A 478 18.73 8.12 7.89
N SER A 479 18.89 7.88 9.17
CA SER A 479 18.04 8.50 10.19
C SER A 479 18.44 9.95 10.46
N SER A 480 17.47 10.79 10.83
CA SER A 480 17.74 12.18 11.20
C SER A 480 16.78 12.70 12.28
N ILE A 481 17.30 13.54 13.19
CA ILE A 481 16.48 14.26 14.15
C ILE A 481 15.82 15.45 13.46
N VAL A 482 14.51 15.62 13.65
CA VAL A 482 13.78 16.76 13.08
C VAL A 482 14.05 18.01 13.92
N LYS A 483 15.08 18.76 13.56
CA LYS A 483 15.57 19.90 14.38
C LYS A 483 14.58 21.06 14.50
N ALA A 484 13.70 21.23 13.51
CA ALA A 484 12.64 22.23 13.52
C ALA A 484 11.46 21.86 14.46
N LEU A 485 11.35 20.57 14.83
CA LEU A 485 10.27 20.05 15.68
C LEU A 485 10.86 19.11 16.74
N PRO A 486 11.27 19.61 17.91
CA PRO A 486 11.87 18.78 18.96
C PRO A 486 11.01 17.59 19.36
N GLY A 487 11.64 16.43 19.56
CA GLY A 487 10.98 15.19 19.95
C GLY A 487 10.56 14.30 18.78
N TYR A 488 10.94 14.65 17.55
CA TYR A 488 10.64 13.83 16.38
C TYR A 488 11.90 13.36 15.66
N LEU A 489 11.80 12.17 15.10
CA LEU A 489 12.83 11.44 14.38
C LEU A 489 12.27 10.97 13.04
N ASP A 490 13.08 11.11 11.98
CA ASP A 490 12.85 10.48 10.68
C ASP A 490 13.70 9.20 10.59
N PHE A 491 13.05 8.07 10.40
CA PHE A 491 13.65 6.76 10.14
C PHE A 491 13.01 6.12 8.89
N GLY A 492 12.87 6.91 7.82
CA GLY A 492 12.08 6.57 6.64
C GLY A 492 10.59 6.95 6.79
N ASP A 493 10.09 6.89 8.02
CA ASP A 493 8.84 7.49 8.48
C ASP A 493 9.11 8.38 9.70
N ILE A 494 8.23 9.36 9.91
CA ILE A 494 8.30 10.23 11.08
C ILE A 494 7.81 9.47 12.32
N THR A 495 8.58 9.52 13.39
CA THR A 495 8.22 8.93 14.68
C THR A 495 8.42 9.93 15.81
N LYS A 496 7.65 9.80 16.90
CA LYS A 496 7.73 10.65 18.10
C LYS A 496 8.51 9.94 19.19
N ILE A 497 9.59 10.54 19.65
CA ILE A 497 10.46 9.97 20.70
C ILE A 497 9.72 9.99 22.04
N GLU A 498 9.53 8.81 22.64
CA GLU A 498 8.85 8.66 23.94
C GLU A 498 9.76 8.09 25.04
N SER A 499 10.85 7.42 24.65
CA SER A 499 11.85 6.92 25.60
C SER A 499 13.21 6.78 24.92
N PRO A 500 14.30 6.50 25.66
CA PRO A 500 15.62 6.27 25.08
C PRO A 500 15.69 5.17 24.00
N THR A 501 14.74 4.22 24.01
CA THR A 501 14.73 3.06 23.11
C THR A 501 13.43 2.90 22.32
N PHE A 502 12.51 3.87 22.41
CA PHE A 502 11.23 3.77 21.72
C PHE A 502 10.75 5.11 21.18
N ALA A 503 10.35 5.10 19.90
CA ALA A 503 9.61 6.18 19.29
C ALA A 503 8.29 5.66 18.72
N ALA A 504 7.19 6.33 19.07
CA ALA A 504 5.83 5.96 18.71
C ALA A 504 5.42 6.55 17.36
N MET A 505 4.32 6.04 16.81
CA MET A 505 3.62 6.67 15.68
C MET A 505 3.25 8.12 16.04
N PRO A 506 3.57 9.12 15.20
CA PRO A 506 3.38 10.54 15.53
C PRO A 506 1.92 10.96 15.43
N VAL A 507 1.15 10.25 14.65
CA VAL A 507 -0.27 10.47 14.31
C VAL A 507 -1.02 9.14 14.31
N LYS A 508 -2.35 9.18 14.25
CA LYS A 508 -3.17 7.96 14.25
C LYS A 508 -4.04 7.78 13.00
N SER A 509 -4.11 8.79 12.18
CA SER A 509 -5.08 8.91 11.10
C SER A 509 -4.57 8.53 9.71
N PHE A 510 -3.42 7.84 9.63
CA PHE A 510 -2.81 7.43 8.36
C PHE A 510 -2.54 5.92 8.29
N ARG A 511 -2.48 5.41 7.05
CA ARG A 511 -2.10 4.02 6.77
C ARG A 511 -0.58 3.83 6.91
N ASP A 512 -0.19 2.60 7.15
CA ASP A 512 1.21 2.15 7.13
C ASP A 512 2.13 2.99 8.05
N LEU A 513 1.62 3.31 9.26
CA LEU A 513 2.40 4.02 10.28
C LEU A 513 3.40 3.09 10.96
N SER A 514 4.57 3.62 11.28
CA SER A 514 5.68 2.88 11.86
C SER A 514 6.00 3.34 13.29
N GLU A 515 6.42 2.39 14.12
CA GLU A 515 7.10 2.62 15.40
C GLU A 515 8.57 2.28 15.25
N LEU A 516 9.43 2.93 16.02
CA LEU A 516 10.85 2.58 16.11
C LEU A 516 11.18 2.04 17.49
N ARG A 517 11.84 0.89 17.54
CA ARG A 517 12.40 0.30 18.75
C ARG A 517 13.91 0.11 18.58
N LEU A 518 14.68 0.60 19.54
CA LEU A 518 16.09 0.26 19.64
C LEU A 518 16.21 -0.99 20.50
N ILE A 519 16.85 -2.03 19.95
CA ILE A 519 17.03 -3.32 20.60
C ILE A 519 18.52 -3.63 20.73
N GLU A 520 18.94 -4.07 21.90
CA GLU A 520 20.33 -4.49 22.11
C GLU A 520 20.55 -5.87 21.46
N LYS A 521 21.55 -5.98 20.61
CA LYS A 521 21.98 -7.21 19.98
C LYS A 521 23.50 -7.23 19.87
N GLN A 522 24.13 -8.23 20.47
CA GLN A 522 25.60 -8.41 20.47
C GLN A 522 26.37 -7.18 21.00
N GLY A 523 25.83 -6.50 22.04
CA GLY A 523 26.44 -5.32 22.64
C GLY A 523 26.31 -4.03 21.80
N GLN A 524 25.51 -4.04 20.75
CA GLN A 524 25.22 -2.90 19.89
C GLN A 524 23.72 -2.63 19.82
N MET A 525 23.33 -1.38 19.65
CA MET A 525 21.92 -1.02 19.43
C MET A 525 21.56 -1.20 17.96
N TRP A 526 20.55 -2.01 17.71
CA TRP A 526 19.91 -2.23 16.42
C TRP A 526 18.55 -1.55 16.42
N ALA A 527 18.01 -1.28 15.23
CA ALA A 527 16.68 -0.71 15.07
C ALA A 527 15.69 -1.76 14.54
N TRP A 528 14.47 -1.73 15.08
CA TRP A 528 13.33 -2.51 14.62
C TRP A 528 12.20 -1.55 14.24
N THR A 529 11.59 -1.76 13.08
CA THR A 529 10.40 -1.04 12.62
C THR A 529 9.57 -1.93 11.69
N SER A 530 8.27 -2.07 11.92
CA SER A 530 7.33 -2.79 11.05
C SER A 530 7.81 -4.18 10.57
N GLY A 531 8.42 -4.96 11.48
CA GLY A 531 8.98 -6.29 11.16
C GLY A 531 10.35 -6.28 10.50
N MET A 532 10.89 -5.12 10.16
CA MET A 532 12.23 -4.96 9.60
C MET A 532 13.26 -4.72 10.71
N ILE A 533 14.44 -5.33 10.57
CA ILE A 533 15.54 -5.24 11.54
C ILE A 533 16.73 -4.60 10.85
N PHE A 534 17.28 -3.57 11.47
CA PHE A 534 18.40 -2.80 10.92
C PHE A 534 19.60 -2.81 11.87
N MET A 535 20.78 -3.01 11.31
CA MET A 535 22.06 -2.83 12.02
C MET A 535 22.66 -1.46 11.71
N PRO A 536 23.47 -0.88 12.60
CA PRO A 536 24.31 0.28 12.26
C PRO A 536 25.25 -0.04 11.08
N ALA A 537 25.40 0.91 10.15
CA ALA A 537 26.17 0.68 8.93
C ALA A 537 27.70 0.54 9.15
N ASP A 538 28.21 0.99 10.29
CA ASP A 538 29.60 0.80 10.70
C ASP A 538 29.95 -0.66 11.05
N LEU A 539 28.94 -1.50 11.26
CA LEU A 539 29.12 -2.94 11.45
C LEU A 539 29.28 -3.73 10.13
N ALA A 540 29.07 -3.08 8.98
CA ALA A 540 29.31 -3.74 7.68
C ALA A 540 30.80 -4.03 7.47
N ALA A 541 31.11 -5.25 7.00
CA ALA A 541 32.47 -5.62 6.68
C ALA A 541 33.01 -4.78 5.52
N THR A 542 34.32 -4.44 5.52
CA THR A 542 34.93 -3.70 4.41
C THR A 542 35.14 -4.63 3.22
N LEU A 543 34.70 -4.21 2.04
CA LEU A 543 35.04 -4.91 0.79
C LEU A 543 36.52 -4.67 0.44
N ILE A 544 37.25 -5.76 0.26
CA ILE A 544 38.67 -5.74 -0.06
C ILE A 544 38.83 -5.78 -1.59
N SER A 545 39.82 -5.02 -2.12
CA SER A 545 40.19 -5.06 -3.55
C SER A 545 40.66 -6.45 -3.97
N GLY A 546 40.37 -6.83 -5.20
CA GLY A 546 40.68 -8.14 -5.78
C GLY A 546 39.44 -9.07 -5.75
N GLN A 547 39.68 -10.36 -5.92
CA GLN A 547 38.64 -11.37 -5.86
C GLN A 547 38.46 -11.89 -4.43
N THR A 548 37.26 -11.77 -3.90
CA THR A 548 36.90 -12.20 -2.54
C THR A 548 35.66 -13.12 -2.54
N SER A 549 35.57 -14.00 -1.54
CA SER A 549 34.44 -14.91 -1.34
C SER A 549 33.74 -14.56 -0.06
N HIS A 550 32.42 -14.43 -0.12
CA HIS A 550 31.56 -14.09 1.01
C HIS A 550 30.45 -15.15 1.15
N VAL A 551 30.25 -15.63 2.38
CA VAL A 551 29.30 -16.71 2.67
C VAL A 551 28.24 -16.15 3.63
N ILE A 552 26.97 -16.43 3.35
CA ILE A 552 25.90 -16.13 4.27
C ILE A 552 26.02 -17.08 5.49
N THR A 553 26.39 -16.54 6.64
CA THR A 553 26.76 -17.34 7.83
C THR A 553 25.74 -17.29 8.95
N THR A 554 24.77 -16.38 8.89
CA THR A 554 23.79 -16.14 9.95
C THR A 554 22.40 -16.63 9.56
N THR A 555 21.46 -16.70 10.52
CA THR A 555 20.05 -16.89 10.25
C THR A 555 19.39 -15.64 9.63
N ALA A 556 20.11 -14.52 9.53
CA ALA A 556 19.70 -13.38 8.71
C ALA A 556 19.91 -13.73 7.23
N TYR A 557 18.99 -13.32 6.38
CA TYR A 557 18.95 -13.72 4.97
C TYR A 557 19.93 -12.93 4.08
N ASN A 558 20.70 -11.99 4.65
CA ASN A 558 21.62 -11.12 3.90
C ASN A 558 22.84 -10.70 4.70
N GLU A 559 23.92 -10.37 3.98
CA GLU A 559 25.15 -9.78 4.50
C GLU A 559 25.45 -8.46 3.81
N TRP A 560 26.24 -7.60 4.48
CA TRP A 560 26.57 -6.26 3.99
C TRP A 560 28.07 -6.01 3.95
N LEU A 561 28.49 -5.38 2.84
CA LEU A 561 29.88 -4.94 2.64
C LEU A 561 29.90 -3.44 2.36
N LYS A 562 30.91 -2.75 2.91
CA LYS A 562 31.15 -1.34 2.68
C LYS A 562 32.25 -1.15 1.66
N VAL A 563 32.03 -0.36 0.63
CA VAL A 563 33.00 0.05 -0.39
C VAL A 563 33.71 1.30 0.11
N THR A 564 35.05 1.24 0.29
CA THR A 564 35.85 2.35 0.85
C THR A 564 36.58 3.17 -0.20
N GLU A 565 36.73 2.63 -1.42
CA GLU A 565 37.38 3.29 -2.55
C GLU A 565 36.52 3.15 -3.81
N ASN A 566 36.57 4.12 -4.72
CA ASN A 566 35.90 4.02 -6.01
C ASN A 566 36.28 2.71 -6.71
N SER A 567 35.28 1.88 -6.99
CA SER A 567 35.56 0.52 -7.49
C SER A 567 34.58 0.11 -8.60
N ALA A 568 35.11 -0.63 -9.57
CA ALA A 568 34.30 -1.44 -10.48
C ALA A 568 34.04 -2.80 -9.83
N LEU A 569 32.80 -3.23 -9.76
CA LEU A 569 32.37 -4.46 -9.10
C LEU A 569 31.72 -5.41 -10.09
N SER A 570 32.17 -6.67 -10.08
CA SER A 570 31.50 -7.77 -10.78
C SER A 570 31.21 -8.92 -9.82
N PHE A 571 30.17 -9.70 -10.11
CA PHE A 571 29.61 -10.66 -9.18
C PHE A 571 29.40 -12.03 -9.83
N ALA A 572 29.76 -13.11 -9.09
CA ALA A 572 29.25 -14.44 -9.33
C ALA A 572 28.44 -14.87 -8.07
N LYS A 573 27.21 -15.29 -8.25
CA LYS A 573 26.26 -15.56 -7.18
C LYS A 573 25.51 -16.87 -7.40
N PRO A 574 24.94 -17.50 -6.35
CA PRO A 574 23.98 -18.59 -6.48
C PRO A 574 22.79 -18.19 -7.38
N ALA A 575 22.19 -19.14 -8.08
CA ALA A 575 21.07 -18.86 -8.99
C ALA A 575 19.90 -18.16 -8.30
N HIS A 576 19.65 -18.50 -7.04
CA HIS A 576 18.62 -17.89 -6.19
C HIS A 576 19.11 -16.70 -5.36
N GLY A 577 20.41 -16.46 -5.32
CA GLY A 577 21.00 -15.34 -4.59
C GLY A 577 20.79 -14.01 -5.32
N ARG A 578 20.85 -12.90 -4.57
CA ARG A 578 20.71 -11.54 -5.08
C ARG A 578 21.83 -10.66 -4.57
N VAL A 579 22.28 -9.75 -5.42
CA VAL A 579 23.23 -8.70 -5.08
C VAL A 579 22.60 -7.36 -5.40
N ILE A 580 22.65 -6.43 -4.44
CA ILE A 580 22.20 -5.05 -4.65
C ILE A 580 23.34 -4.12 -4.23
N VAL A 581 23.63 -3.10 -5.04
CA VAL A 581 24.63 -2.07 -4.74
C VAL A 581 23.93 -0.74 -4.52
N PHE A 582 24.22 -0.09 -3.39
CA PHE A 582 23.66 1.20 -3.00
C PHE A 582 24.74 2.27 -3.05
N ALA A 583 24.39 3.42 -3.62
CA ALA A 583 25.21 4.62 -3.61
C ALA A 583 25.33 5.23 -2.19
N PRO A 584 26.27 6.15 -1.97
CA PRO A 584 26.39 6.88 -0.70
C PRO A 584 25.13 7.67 -0.30
N ASP A 585 24.27 8.03 -1.23
CA ASP A 585 22.96 8.70 -1.00
C ASP A 585 21.78 7.72 -0.87
N ASN A 586 22.07 6.41 -0.76
CA ASN A 586 21.14 5.30 -0.67
C ASN A 586 20.39 4.95 -1.98
N ALA A 587 20.73 5.58 -3.11
CA ALA A 587 20.17 5.18 -4.41
C ALA A 587 20.66 3.78 -4.81
N VAL A 588 19.79 2.98 -5.44
CA VAL A 588 20.16 1.67 -5.99
C VAL A 588 20.93 1.88 -7.29
N LEU A 589 22.20 1.48 -7.32
CA LEU A 589 23.08 1.52 -8.49
C LEU A 589 22.98 0.25 -9.33
N TYR A 590 22.77 -0.89 -8.69
CA TYR A 590 22.72 -2.20 -9.34
C TYR A 590 21.81 -3.15 -8.54
N ASP A 591 21.06 -3.96 -9.24
CA ASP A 591 20.23 -5.02 -8.67
C ASP A 591 20.27 -6.23 -9.60
N SER A 592 20.93 -7.28 -9.17
CA SER A 592 21.13 -8.50 -9.97
C SER A 592 19.85 -9.25 -10.35
N ALA A 593 18.69 -8.80 -9.89
CA ALA A 593 17.39 -9.30 -10.34
C ALA A 593 17.02 -8.78 -11.73
N VAL A 594 17.54 -7.63 -12.14
CA VAL A 594 17.22 -6.94 -13.41
C VAL A 594 18.47 -6.46 -14.15
N ASP A 595 19.60 -6.25 -13.47
CA ASP A 595 20.82 -5.73 -14.04
C ASP A 595 21.84 -6.86 -14.27
N GLN A 596 22.72 -6.68 -15.25
CA GLN A 596 23.79 -7.61 -15.60
C GLN A 596 25.11 -6.86 -15.79
N GLY A 597 26.22 -7.58 -15.67
CA GLY A 597 27.55 -7.03 -15.92
C GLY A 597 28.16 -6.36 -14.70
N GLU A 598 29.07 -5.44 -14.96
CA GLU A 598 29.86 -4.70 -13.97
C GLU A 598 29.14 -3.40 -13.57
N VAL A 599 29.31 -3.00 -12.31
CA VAL A 599 28.78 -1.73 -11.79
C VAL A 599 29.89 -0.88 -11.17
N PHE A 600 29.85 0.43 -11.41
CA PHE A 600 30.70 1.39 -10.70
C PHE A 600 30.04 1.72 -9.33
N ALA A 601 30.80 1.50 -8.26
CA ALA A 601 30.44 1.80 -6.89
C ALA A 601 31.38 2.89 -6.33
N PRO A 602 30.88 4.12 -6.10
CA PRO A 602 31.65 5.18 -5.44
C PRO A 602 32.06 4.79 -4.01
N ALA A 603 33.13 5.38 -3.50
CA ALA A 603 33.51 5.26 -2.09
C ALA A 603 32.32 5.66 -1.17
N GLY A 604 32.06 4.88 -0.13
CA GLY A 604 30.89 5.04 0.75
C GLY A 604 29.65 4.28 0.30
N SER A 605 29.70 3.57 -0.83
CA SER A 605 28.64 2.63 -1.28
C SER A 605 28.56 1.41 -0.36
N PHE A 606 27.40 0.72 -0.44
CA PHE A 606 27.19 -0.56 0.25
C PHE A 606 26.76 -1.63 -0.75
N VAL A 607 27.23 -2.87 -0.49
CA VAL A 607 26.83 -4.07 -1.25
C VAL A 607 26.04 -4.97 -0.33
N GLU A 608 24.83 -5.30 -0.71
CA GLU A 608 23.97 -6.30 -0.06
C GLU A 608 24.08 -7.63 -0.80
N LEU A 609 24.30 -8.70 -0.05
CA LEU A 609 24.31 -10.08 -0.52
C LEU A 609 23.16 -10.81 0.17
N ALA A 610 22.10 -11.18 -0.55
CA ALA A 610 20.95 -11.88 -0.01
C ALA A 610 20.87 -13.31 -0.56
N GLY A 611 20.69 -14.29 0.34
CA GLY A 611 20.68 -15.72 0.00
C GLY A 611 20.34 -16.59 1.20
N HIS A 612 20.55 -17.90 1.06
CA HIS A 612 20.39 -18.85 2.14
C HIS A 612 21.70 -19.01 2.93
N VAL A 613 21.61 -19.46 4.17
CA VAL A 613 22.80 -19.82 4.97
C VAL A 613 23.64 -20.86 4.21
N GLY A 614 24.95 -20.57 4.05
CA GLY A 614 25.88 -21.38 3.29
C GLY A 614 26.05 -20.96 1.82
N ASP A 615 25.21 -20.06 1.29
CA ASP A 615 25.40 -19.51 -0.04
C ASP A 615 26.70 -18.71 -0.13
N SER A 616 27.47 -18.95 -1.20
CA SER A 616 28.73 -18.28 -1.47
C SER A 616 28.61 -17.32 -2.65
N PHE A 617 29.04 -16.10 -2.43
CA PHE A 617 29.12 -15.02 -3.41
C PHE A 617 30.59 -14.70 -3.72
N GLN A 618 30.95 -14.62 -4.99
CA GLN A 618 32.26 -14.14 -5.41
C GLN A 618 32.11 -12.69 -5.89
N ILE A 619 32.97 -11.82 -5.36
CA ILE A 619 33.01 -10.41 -5.76
C ILE A 619 34.42 -10.11 -6.27
N THR A 620 34.51 -9.54 -7.45
CA THR A 620 35.77 -8.95 -7.95
C THR A 620 35.61 -7.43 -7.85
N ALA A 621 36.49 -6.81 -7.06
CA ALA A 621 36.54 -5.36 -6.87
C ALA A 621 37.84 -4.81 -7.45
N THR A 622 37.75 -3.96 -8.47
CA THR A 622 38.87 -3.27 -9.08
C THR A 622 38.82 -1.79 -8.71
N VAL A 623 39.81 -1.32 -7.96
CA VAL A 623 39.91 0.09 -7.60
C VAL A 623 40.15 0.92 -8.86
N ILE A 624 39.39 1.97 -9.03
CA ILE A 624 39.50 2.94 -10.12
C ILE A 624 40.19 4.17 -9.54
N ALA A 625 41.40 4.44 -10.01
CA ALA A 625 42.11 5.70 -9.68
C ALA A 625 41.33 6.89 -10.24
N GLU A 626 41.26 7.97 -9.46
CA GLU A 626 40.64 9.24 -9.88
C GLU A 626 41.32 9.85 -11.11
#